data_be5a922582b6f6001c7401a27bc35a78
#
_entry.id   be5a922582b6f6001c7401a27bc35a78
#
_cell.length_a   1.000
_cell.length_b   1.000
_cell.length_c   1.000
_cell.angle_alpha   90.00
_cell.angle_beta   90.00
_cell.angle_gamma   90.00
#
_symmetry.space_group_name_H-M   'P 1'
#
loop_
_entity.id
_entity.type
_entity.pdbx_description
1 polymer ?
#
loop_
_entity_poly.entity_id
_entity_poly.type
_entity_poly.pdbx_seq_one_letter_code
_entity_poly.pdbx_strand_id
1 'polypeptide(L)'
;LGKSSAQLQEAGYFNAAIEAVLAEAQMEGRYEETVSYLEGMIGHKEEYYRIDEAAQPILIYKGDPVCYNILTIFAEQLGEALERRGERVLYFDQEEHDPREIIQFKGRHFKAVIGVQSCAFSIKMEDEVHYLHEYIYGPKYNFFLDHPIWGKPHFEHHYPDFHVLVLDQTYADFFRRFYKQDAILFPPAGMETGEDFIERIYDLTFVGTYGGYEMQLQWIREQERPLRFLANRFLLVMRKYPNLTAEAAFFRTLEHYGI
;
A
#
# COMPACT_ATOMS: atom_id res chain seq x y z
N LEU A 1 26.64 15.53 25.52
CA LEU A 1 26.81 14.40 24.63
C LEU A 1 25.63 13.42 24.75
N GLY A 2 25.28 12.97 25.96
CA GLY A 2 24.14 12.06 26.18
C GLY A 2 22.76 12.65 25.84
N LYS A 3 22.62 13.98 25.80
CA LYS A 3 21.36 14.65 25.49
C LYS A 3 21.03 14.59 23.98
N SER A 4 22.02 14.72 23.10
CA SER A 4 21.85 14.64 21.66
C SER A 4 21.47 13.23 21.20
N SER A 5 22.08 12.20 21.81
CA SER A 5 21.72 10.80 21.51
C SER A 5 20.29 10.48 21.94
N ALA A 6 19.84 10.96 23.12
CA ALA A 6 18.47 10.77 23.58
C ALA A 6 17.45 11.51 22.69
N GLN A 7 17.77 12.72 22.24
CA GLN A 7 16.91 13.50 21.33
C GLN A 7 16.79 12.83 19.95
N LEU A 8 17.88 12.26 19.44
CA LEU A 8 17.86 11.47 18.18
C LEU A 8 17.04 10.19 18.33
N GLN A 9 17.09 9.54 19.49
CA GLN A 9 16.25 8.37 19.84
C GLN A 9 14.78 8.74 19.94
N GLU A 10 14.46 9.86 20.59
CA GLU A 10 13.09 10.38 20.70
C GLU A 10 12.50 10.78 19.34
N ALA A 11 13.34 11.23 18.40
CA ALA A 11 12.92 11.55 17.04
C ALA A 11 12.64 10.32 16.17
N GLY A 12 12.84 9.09 16.67
CA GLY A 12 12.49 7.85 15.97
C GLY A 12 13.45 7.44 14.85
N TYR A 13 14.64 8.00 14.80
CA TYR A 13 15.68 7.62 13.84
C TYR A 13 16.37 6.32 14.25
N PHE A 14 16.82 5.54 13.27
CA PHE A 14 17.45 4.25 13.45
C PHE A 14 18.63 4.31 14.42
N ASN A 15 18.47 3.76 15.60
CA ASN A 15 19.46 3.77 16.64
C ASN A 15 20.79 3.15 16.16
N ALA A 16 20.74 1.98 15.54
CA ALA A 16 21.94 1.25 15.13
C ALA A 16 22.75 1.97 14.04
N ALA A 17 22.09 2.55 13.03
CA ALA A 17 22.77 3.28 11.96
C ALA A 17 23.36 4.59 12.49
N ILE A 18 22.61 5.33 13.30
CA ILE A 18 23.10 6.57 13.91
C ILE A 18 24.21 6.28 14.91
N GLU A 19 24.09 5.26 15.74
CA GLU A 19 25.13 4.85 16.68
C GLU A 19 26.42 4.42 15.98
N ALA A 20 26.32 3.70 14.83
CA ALA A 20 27.47 3.34 14.03
C ALA A 20 28.18 4.59 13.45
N VAL A 21 27.42 5.51 12.88
CA VAL A 21 27.95 6.78 12.32
C VAL A 21 28.58 7.65 13.42
N LEU A 22 27.94 7.73 14.59
CA LEU A 22 28.46 8.50 15.72
C LEU A 22 29.72 7.85 16.32
N ALA A 23 29.75 6.51 16.39
CA ALA A 23 30.94 5.78 16.87
C ALA A 23 32.13 5.97 15.93
N GLU A 24 31.91 5.91 14.60
CA GLU A 24 32.94 6.19 13.61
C GLU A 24 33.41 7.65 13.69
N ALA A 25 32.49 8.61 13.78
CA ALA A 25 32.80 10.01 13.93
C ALA A 25 33.57 10.31 15.22
N GLN A 26 33.29 9.57 16.31
CA GLN A 26 34.04 9.68 17.56
C GLN A 26 35.48 9.18 17.43
N MET A 27 35.71 8.08 16.72
CA MET A 27 37.06 7.58 16.42
C MET A 27 37.86 8.53 15.55
N GLU A 28 37.19 9.27 14.67
CA GLU A 28 37.85 10.23 13.77
C GLU A 28 37.93 11.65 14.36
N GLY A 29 37.45 11.89 15.57
CA GLY A 29 37.44 13.20 16.24
C GLY A 29 36.43 14.19 15.66
N ARG A 30 35.45 13.74 14.88
CA ARG A 30 34.42 14.56 14.22
C ARG A 30 33.04 14.43 14.86
N TYR A 31 32.97 13.93 16.09
CA TYR A 31 31.70 13.59 16.74
C TYR A 31 30.74 14.78 16.86
N GLU A 32 31.21 15.93 17.34
CA GLU A 32 30.35 17.11 17.54
C GLU A 32 29.85 17.70 16.23
N GLU A 33 30.71 17.70 15.19
CA GLU A 33 30.32 18.14 13.84
C GLU A 33 29.25 17.22 13.24
N THR A 34 29.42 15.91 13.40
CA THR A 34 28.47 14.92 12.91
C THR A 34 27.13 14.98 13.66
N VAL A 35 27.14 15.18 14.97
CA VAL A 35 25.91 15.41 15.76
C VAL A 35 25.19 16.66 15.27
N SER A 36 25.90 17.78 15.11
CA SER A 36 25.31 19.04 14.64
C SER A 36 24.71 18.92 13.24
N TYR A 37 25.36 18.17 12.36
CA TYR A 37 24.85 17.88 11.01
C TYR A 37 23.56 17.05 11.07
N LEU A 38 23.53 15.97 11.87
CA LEU A 38 22.36 15.13 12.04
C LEU A 38 21.20 15.90 12.69
N GLU A 39 21.47 16.72 13.70
CA GLU A 39 20.45 17.58 14.32
C GLU A 39 19.87 18.59 13.31
N GLY A 40 20.69 19.17 12.43
CA GLY A 40 20.23 20.04 11.37
C GLY A 40 19.31 19.33 10.37
N MET A 41 19.67 18.11 9.97
CA MET A 41 18.81 17.28 9.12
C MET A 41 17.47 16.93 9.78
N ILE A 42 17.51 16.59 11.08
CA ILE A 42 16.31 16.26 11.86
C ILE A 42 15.41 17.49 12.00
N GLY A 43 15.97 18.65 12.32
CA GLY A 43 15.20 19.89 12.46
C GLY A 43 14.46 20.26 11.17
N HIS A 44 15.08 20.09 10.00
CA HIS A 44 14.40 20.30 8.73
C HIS A 44 13.28 19.28 8.47
N LYS A 45 13.49 18.00 8.80
CA LYS A 45 12.45 16.99 8.67
C LYS A 45 11.30 17.20 9.65
N GLU A 46 11.57 17.58 10.88
CA GLU A 46 10.54 17.90 11.87
C GLU A 46 9.69 19.11 11.45
N GLU A 47 10.27 20.10 10.76
CA GLU A 47 9.53 21.24 10.25
C GLU A 47 8.58 20.82 9.11
N TYR A 48 9.04 19.95 8.22
CA TYR A 48 8.24 19.42 7.11
C TYR A 48 7.10 18.50 7.59
N TYR A 49 7.37 17.63 8.58
CA TYR A 49 6.40 16.66 9.12
C TYR A 49 5.89 17.06 10.52
N ARG A 50 5.84 18.33 10.82
CA ARG A 50 5.33 18.81 12.10
C ARG A 50 3.87 18.41 12.28
N ILE A 51 3.64 17.31 13.02
CA ILE A 51 2.33 16.76 13.30
C ILE A 51 1.82 17.41 14.57
N ASP A 52 0.71 18.11 14.45
CA ASP A 52 -0.06 18.54 15.61
C ASP A 52 -0.82 17.33 16.16
N GLU A 53 -0.31 16.71 17.21
CA GLU A 53 -0.90 15.53 17.82
C GLU A 53 -2.32 15.78 18.34
N ALA A 54 -2.64 17.02 18.70
CA ALA A 54 -3.98 17.39 19.13
C ALA A 54 -5.01 17.30 17.99
N ALA A 55 -4.59 17.52 16.72
CA ALA A 55 -5.45 17.47 15.55
C ALA A 55 -5.56 16.07 14.91
N GLN A 56 -4.70 15.14 15.29
CA GLN A 56 -4.61 13.77 14.73
C GLN A 56 -4.87 13.74 13.22
N PRO A 57 -3.89 14.08 12.36
CA PRO A 57 -4.08 14.15 10.94
C PRO A 57 -4.36 12.77 10.34
N ILE A 58 -4.87 12.74 9.11
CA ILE A 58 -4.95 11.54 8.29
C ILE A 58 -3.65 11.45 7.49
N LEU A 59 -2.90 10.36 7.63
CA LEU A 59 -1.70 10.08 6.83
C LEU A 59 -2.10 9.35 5.55
N ILE A 60 -1.67 9.86 4.39
CA ILE A 60 -1.92 9.22 3.09
C ILE A 60 -0.58 8.92 2.40
N TYR A 61 -0.35 7.66 2.05
CA TYR A 61 0.78 7.25 1.21
C TYR A 61 0.47 7.47 -0.26
N LYS A 62 1.39 8.14 -0.97
CA LYS A 62 1.34 8.36 -2.42
C LYS A 62 2.72 8.16 -3.05
N GLY A 63 2.83 8.36 -4.36
CA GLY A 63 4.10 8.29 -5.08
C GLY A 63 4.53 6.87 -5.43
N ASP A 64 3.60 5.93 -5.59
CA ASP A 64 3.92 4.64 -6.18
C ASP A 64 3.90 4.78 -7.71
N PRO A 65 5.05 4.59 -8.42
CA PRO A 65 5.15 4.81 -9.87
C PRO A 65 4.43 3.75 -10.71
N VAL A 66 3.79 2.76 -10.07
CA VAL A 66 3.05 1.70 -10.76
C VAL A 66 1.85 2.28 -11.50
N CYS A 67 1.51 1.69 -12.62
CA CYS A 67 0.33 2.05 -13.42
C CYS A 67 0.29 3.52 -13.87
N TYR A 68 1.41 4.05 -14.33
CA TYR A 68 1.52 5.45 -14.80
C TYR A 68 1.12 6.48 -13.73
N ASN A 69 1.45 6.19 -12.49
CA ASN A 69 1.20 7.07 -11.34
C ASN A 69 -0.29 7.32 -11.01
N ILE A 70 -1.20 6.48 -11.52
CA ILE A 70 -2.64 6.64 -11.28
C ILE A 70 -2.99 6.49 -9.79
N LEU A 71 -2.20 5.70 -9.05
CA LEU A 71 -2.42 5.49 -7.62
C LEU A 71 -2.19 6.76 -6.82
N THR A 72 -1.21 7.59 -7.22
CA THR A 72 -0.98 8.93 -6.65
C THR A 72 -2.18 9.84 -6.89
N ILE A 73 -2.75 9.85 -8.10
CA ILE A 73 -3.93 10.64 -8.41
C ILE A 73 -5.11 10.24 -7.52
N PHE A 74 -5.34 8.95 -7.31
CA PHE A 74 -6.40 8.49 -6.40
C PHE A 74 -6.14 8.91 -4.95
N ALA A 75 -4.91 8.80 -4.48
CA ALA A 75 -4.52 9.21 -3.14
C ALA A 75 -4.71 10.72 -2.92
N GLU A 76 -4.30 11.55 -3.87
CA GLU A 76 -4.44 13.00 -3.83
C GLU A 76 -5.91 13.42 -3.84
N GLN A 77 -6.72 12.87 -4.72
CA GLN A 77 -8.15 13.20 -4.79
C GLN A 77 -8.91 12.78 -3.54
N LEU A 78 -8.55 11.63 -2.96
CA LEU A 78 -9.11 11.22 -1.67
C LEU A 78 -8.72 12.23 -0.58
N GLY A 79 -7.46 12.63 -0.53
CA GLY A 79 -6.98 13.62 0.43
C GLY A 79 -7.68 14.97 0.27
N GLU A 80 -7.78 15.50 -0.94
CA GLU A 80 -8.52 16.73 -1.22
C GLU A 80 -10.00 16.64 -0.79
N ALA A 81 -10.64 15.48 -1.01
CA ALA A 81 -12.01 15.28 -0.56
C ALA A 81 -12.14 15.29 0.97
N LEU A 82 -11.15 14.74 1.67
CA LEU A 82 -11.08 14.77 3.12
C LEU A 82 -10.82 16.21 3.63
N GLU A 83 -9.92 16.95 3.00
CA GLU A 83 -9.64 18.36 3.33
C GLU A 83 -10.87 19.25 3.13
N ARG A 84 -11.62 19.06 2.05
CA ARG A 84 -12.92 19.76 1.84
C ARG A 84 -13.94 19.47 2.94
N ARG A 85 -13.79 18.36 3.66
CA ARG A 85 -14.61 18.01 4.84
C ARG A 85 -14.04 18.53 6.16
N GLY A 86 -12.94 19.29 6.11
CA GLY A 86 -12.30 19.88 7.27
C GLY A 86 -11.31 18.94 7.97
N GLU A 87 -10.95 17.81 7.35
CA GLU A 87 -9.90 16.95 7.88
C GLU A 87 -8.52 17.52 7.55
N ARG A 88 -7.57 17.30 8.43
CA ARG A 88 -6.16 17.59 8.16
C ARG A 88 -5.51 16.37 7.52
N VAL A 89 -4.97 16.54 6.33
CA VAL A 89 -4.27 15.49 5.59
C VAL A 89 -2.77 15.73 5.60
N LEU A 90 -2.01 14.67 5.81
CA LEU A 90 -0.57 14.63 5.66
C LEU A 90 -0.23 13.60 4.60
N TYR A 91 0.49 14.00 3.56
CA TYR A 91 0.97 13.08 2.55
C TYR A 91 2.40 12.63 2.86
N PHE A 92 2.67 11.36 2.63
CA PHE A 92 4.04 10.85 2.51
C PHE A 92 4.25 10.38 1.07
N ASP A 93 5.08 11.11 0.34
CA ASP A 93 5.37 10.84 -1.05
C ASP A 93 6.58 9.90 -1.18
N GLN A 94 6.35 8.69 -1.69
CA GLN A 94 7.38 7.66 -1.84
C GLN A 94 8.27 7.87 -3.08
N GLU A 95 7.93 8.81 -3.98
CA GLU A 95 8.82 9.25 -5.07
C GLU A 95 9.85 10.27 -4.57
N GLU A 96 9.45 11.11 -3.62
CA GLU A 96 10.30 12.17 -3.07
C GLU A 96 11.15 11.67 -1.88
N HIS A 97 10.69 10.62 -1.19
CA HIS A 97 11.29 10.12 0.05
C HIS A 97 11.58 8.63 -0.02
N ASP A 98 12.68 8.21 0.59
CA ASP A 98 12.94 6.77 0.78
C ASP A 98 11.81 6.14 1.62
N PRO A 99 11.19 5.03 1.18
CA PRO A 99 10.14 4.35 1.96
C PRO A 99 10.53 4.05 3.40
N ARG A 100 11.82 3.86 3.69
CA ARG A 100 12.33 3.66 5.05
C ARG A 100 12.14 4.88 5.95
N GLU A 101 11.95 6.05 5.39
CA GLU A 101 11.70 7.28 6.16
C GLU A 101 10.32 7.28 6.84
N ILE A 102 9.42 6.37 6.47
CA ILE A 102 8.15 6.13 7.18
C ILE A 102 8.37 5.85 8.67
N ILE A 103 9.58 5.36 9.05
CA ILE A 103 9.97 5.14 10.45
C ILE A 103 9.81 6.39 11.33
N GLN A 104 9.87 7.59 10.77
CA GLN A 104 9.68 8.84 11.49
C GLN A 104 8.29 8.96 12.13
N PHE A 105 7.31 8.20 11.64
CA PHE A 105 5.96 8.16 12.20
C PHE A 105 5.79 7.15 13.34
N LYS A 106 6.84 6.40 13.67
CA LYS A 106 6.82 5.47 14.79
C LYS A 106 6.47 6.20 16.11
N GLY A 107 5.50 5.66 16.84
CA GLY A 107 4.99 6.23 18.08
C GLY A 107 3.96 7.34 17.89
N ARG A 108 3.66 7.76 16.67
CA ARG A 108 2.71 8.82 16.38
C ARG A 108 1.30 8.30 16.20
N HIS A 109 0.33 9.17 16.52
CA HIS A 109 -1.10 8.88 16.43
C HIS A 109 -1.72 9.61 15.24
N PHE A 110 -2.47 8.86 14.43
CA PHE A 110 -3.20 9.36 13.27
C PHE A 110 -4.68 9.04 13.42
N LYS A 111 -5.54 9.91 12.88
CA LYS A 111 -6.98 9.63 12.75
C LYS A 111 -7.23 8.45 11.84
N ALA A 112 -6.43 8.32 10.79
CA ALA A 112 -6.33 7.16 9.90
C ALA A 112 -4.99 7.17 9.16
N VAL A 113 -4.54 6.00 8.72
CA VAL A 113 -3.42 5.82 7.79
C VAL A 113 -3.95 5.15 6.55
N ILE A 114 -3.81 5.78 5.38
CA ILE A 114 -4.44 5.33 4.14
C ILE A 114 -3.39 5.08 3.07
N GLY A 115 -3.52 3.99 2.34
CA GLY A 115 -2.74 3.69 1.15
C GLY A 115 -3.62 3.15 0.03
N VAL A 116 -3.20 3.38 -1.21
CA VAL A 116 -3.80 2.80 -2.40
C VAL A 116 -2.82 1.81 -2.98
N GLN A 117 -3.09 0.51 -2.82
CA GLN A 117 -2.16 -0.60 -3.12
C GLN A 117 -0.75 -0.38 -2.57
N SER A 118 -0.66 0.25 -1.40
CA SER A 118 0.63 0.66 -0.84
C SER A 118 1.40 -0.52 -0.24
N CYS A 119 2.66 -0.67 -0.65
CA CYS A 119 3.61 -1.59 -0.06
C CYS A 119 4.12 -1.12 1.32
N ALA A 120 3.88 0.14 1.69
CA ALA A 120 4.32 0.70 2.97
C ALA A 120 3.85 -0.12 4.17
N PHE A 121 2.65 -0.68 4.09
CA PHE A 121 2.09 -1.53 5.15
C PHE A 121 2.84 -2.85 5.38
N SER A 122 3.67 -3.27 4.43
CA SER A 122 4.46 -4.50 4.50
C SER A 122 5.89 -4.27 5.01
N ILE A 123 6.24 -3.03 5.36
CA ILE A 123 7.58 -2.70 5.86
C ILE A 123 7.77 -3.36 7.23
N LYS A 124 8.81 -4.18 7.31
CA LYS A 124 9.21 -4.84 8.55
C LYS A 124 10.24 -4.02 9.31
N MET A 125 10.25 -4.22 10.62
CA MET A 125 11.31 -3.73 11.51
C MET A 125 12.60 -4.53 11.30
N GLU A 126 13.69 -4.11 11.92
CA GLU A 126 15.01 -4.77 11.83
C GLU A 126 15.00 -6.20 12.33
N ASP A 127 14.07 -6.58 13.19
CA ASP A 127 13.90 -7.94 13.68
C ASP A 127 13.26 -8.91 12.66
N GLU A 128 12.82 -8.39 11.52
CA GLU A 128 12.09 -9.09 10.45
C GLU A 128 10.81 -9.82 10.90
N VAL A 129 10.40 -9.61 12.13
CA VAL A 129 9.21 -10.23 12.75
C VAL A 129 8.06 -9.25 12.81
N HIS A 130 8.31 -8.04 13.34
CA HIS A 130 7.31 -7.02 13.52
C HIS A 130 7.21 -6.09 12.30
N TYR A 131 6.02 -5.57 12.07
CA TYR A 131 5.78 -4.57 11.04
C TYR A 131 5.89 -3.17 11.63
N LEU A 132 6.42 -2.23 10.85
CA LEU A 132 6.53 -0.83 11.28
C LEU A 132 5.17 -0.25 11.70
N HIS A 133 4.10 -0.66 11.01
CA HIS A 133 2.76 -0.16 11.26
C HIS A 133 2.10 -0.69 12.55
N GLU A 134 2.72 -1.63 13.25
CA GLU A 134 2.34 -1.97 14.62
C GLU A 134 2.65 -0.82 15.60
N TYR A 135 3.60 0.03 15.23
CA TYR A 135 4.09 1.15 16.03
C TYR A 135 3.64 2.52 15.51
N ILE A 136 2.85 2.56 14.45
CA ILE A 136 2.17 3.76 13.95
C ILE A 136 0.70 3.61 14.35
N TYR A 137 0.20 4.47 15.22
CA TYR A 137 -1.10 4.29 15.84
C TYR A 137 -2.23 4.89 15.02
N GLY A 138 -3.42 4.29 15.14
CA GLY A 138 -4.62 4.64 14.38
C GLY A 138 -5.02 3.54 13.38
N PRO A 139 -6.26 3.53 12.90
CA PRO A 139 -6.75 2.57 11.93
C PRO A 139 -6.04 2.74 10.58
N LYS A 140 -5.67 1.61 9.96
CA LYS A 140 -4.95 1.55 8.69
C LYS A 140 -5.88 0.98 7.62
N TYR A 141 -5.92 1.65 6.49
CA TYR A 141 -6.74 1.27 5.34
C TYR A 141 -5.88 1.16 4.10
N ASN A 142 -5.82 -0.02 3.49
CA ASN A 142 -5.17 -0.22 2.20
C ASN A 142 -6.24 -0.50 1.14
N PHE A 143 -6.41 0.43 0.20
CA PHE A 143 -7.39 0.30 -0.86
C PHE A 143 -6.80 -0.52 -2.01
N PHE A 144 -7.35 -1.70 -2.20
CA PHE A 144 -6.84 -2.68 -3.15
C PHE A 144 -7.69 -2.68 -4.43
N LEU A 145 -7.07 -2.28 -5.55
CA LEU A 145 -7.74 -2.08 -6.83
C LEU A 145 -7.65 -3.33 -7.74
N ASP A 146 -6.55 -4.07 -7.63
CA ASP A 146 -6.32 -5.28 -8.40
C ASP A 146 -7.03 -6.50 -7.80
N HIS A 147 -7.09 -7.59 -8.60
CA HIS A 147 -7.60 -8.84 -8.07
C HIS A 147 -6.74 -9.34 -6.90
N PRO A 148 -7.36 -9.73 -5.77
CA PRO A 148 -6.65 -10.08 -4.53
C PRO A 148 -5.56 -11.16 -4.67
N ILE A 149 -5.65 -12.01 -5.69
CA ILE A 149 -4.66 -13.07 -5.96
C ILE A 149 -3.24 -12.51 -6.19
N TRP A 150 -3.15 -11.28 -6.71
CA TRP A 150 -1.87 -10.65 -7.03
C TRP A 150 -1.23 -9.91 -5.85
N GLY A 151 -2.05 -9.52 -4.89
CA GLY A 151 -1.65 -8.59 -3.84
C GLY A 151 -1.39 -9.22 -2.48
N LYS A 152 -1.26 -10.54 -2.40
CA LYS A 152 -1.10 -11.26 -1.14
C LYS A 152 -0.05 -10.63 -0.20
N PRO A 153 1.14 -10.23 -0.65
CA PRO A 153 2.12 -9.58 0.22
C PRO A 153 1.65 -8.26 0.83
N HIS A 154 0.68 -7.57 0.23
CA HIS A 154 0.17 -6.28 0.72
C HIS A 154 -0.82 -6.40 1.88
N PHE A 155 -1.27 -7.60 2.23
CA PHE A 155 -2.30 -7.83 3.25
C PHE A 155 -2.10 -9.10 4.08
N GLU A 156 -0.99 -9.82 3.93
CA GLU A 156 -0.66 -10.99 4.77
C GLU A 156 -0.32 -10.65 6.22
N HIS A 157 -0.14 -9.38 6.53
CA HIS A 157 0.20 -8.93 7.87
C HIS A 157 -1.06 -8.86 8.76
N HIS A 158 -0.91 -9.34 9.97
CA HIS A 158 -1.99 -9.45 10.96
C HIS A 158 -1.72 -8.55 12.18
N TYR A 159 -1.49 -7.25 11.94
CA TYR A 159 -1.41 -6.31 13.05
C TYR A 159 -2.76 -5.60 13.28
N PRO A 160 -3.00 -5.08 14.51
CA PRO A 160 -4.28 -4.49 14.86
C PRO A 160 -4.69 -3.32 13.96
N ASP A 161 -5.99 -3.17 13.79
CA ASP A 161 -6.62 -2.05 13.07
C ASP A 161 -6.17 -1.88 11.61
N PHE A 162 -5.75 -2.96 10.96
CA PHE A 162 -5.48 -3.00 9.53
C PHE A 162 -6.69 -3.51 8.77
N HIS A 163 -7.15 -2.72 7.82
CA HIS A 163 -8.33 -2.99 7.01
C HIS A 163 -8.00 -2.95 5.53
N VAL A 164 -8.47 -3.93 4.80
CA VAL A 164 -8.40 -3.95 3.34
C VAL A 164 -9.70 -3.43 2.77
N LEU A 165 -9.62 -2.45 1.87
CA LEU A 165 -10.75 -1.94 1.11
C LEU A 165 -10.70 -2.56 -0.29
N VAL A 166 -11.85 -2.97 -0.83
CA VAL A 166 -11.93 -3.63 -2.15
C VAL A 166 -13.04 -3.04 -3.00
N LEU A 167 -12.86 -3.12 -4.32
CA LEU A 167 -13.74 -2.51 -5.32
C LEU A 167 -15.14 -3.12 -5.36
N ASP A 168 -15.26 -4.42 -5.20
CA ASP A 168 -16.51 -5.15 -5.39
C ASP A 168 -16.68 -6.34 -4.44
N GLN A 169 -17.88 -6.86 -4.44
CA GLN A 169 -18.28 -7.98 -3.58
C GLN A 169 -17.51 -9.27 -3.89
N THR A 170 -17.13 -9.49 -5.16
CA THR A 170 -16.40 -10.70 -5.57
C THR A 170 -15.03 -10.74 -4.91
N TYR A 171 -14.36 -9.58 -4.83
CA TYR A 171 -13.08 -9.45 -4.13
C TYR A 171 -13.22 -9.67 -2.62
N ALA A 172 -14.27 -9.11 -2.00
CA ALA A 172 -14.53 -9.34 -0.58
C ALA A 172 -14.79 -10.83 -0.29
N ASP A 173 -15.54 -11.51 -1.15
CA ASP A 173 -15.79 -12.94 -1.02
C ASP A 173 -14.53 -13.78 -1.23
N PHE A 174 -13.64 -13.36 -2.13
CA PHE A 174 -12.33 -13.97 -2.33
C PHE A 174 -11.49 -13.86 -1.06
N PHE A 175 -11.40 -12.68 -0.45
CA PHE A 175 -10.70 -12.48 0.81
C PHE A 175 -11.20 -13.39 1.92
N ARG A 176 -12.50 -13.44 2.11
CA ARG A 176 -13.13 -14.30 3.13
C ARG A 176 -12.84 -15.76 2.89
N ARG A 177 -12.92 -16.20 1.64
CA ARG A 177 -12.77 -17.62 1.29
C ARG A 177 -11.33 -18.11 1.38
N PHE A 178 -10.36 -17.37 0.81
CA PHE A 178 -8.99 -17.83 0.66
C PHE A 178 -8.05 -17.30 1.74
N TYR A 179 -8.23 -16.07 2.19
CA TYR A 179 -7.35 -15.46 3.18
C TYR A 179 -7.94 -15.49 4.59
N LYS A 180 -9.21 -15.95 4.75
CA LYS A 180 -9.91 -15.97 6.04
C LYS A 180 -9.91 -14.60 6.73
N GLN A 181 -9.96 -13.55 5.93
CA GLN A 181 -9.94 -12.17 6.34
C GLN A 181 -11.16 -11.45 5.75
N ASP A 182 -11.78 -10.58 6.51
CA ASP A 182 -12.83 -9.70 6.00
C ASP A 182 -12.20 -8.51 5.29
N ALA A 183 -12.80 -8.13 4.15
CA ALA A 183 -12.48 -6.91 3.43
C ALA A 183 -13.72 -6.01 3.37
N ILE A 184 -13.50 -4.71 3.44
CA ILE A 184 -14.55 -3.71 3.39
C ILE A 184 -14.84 -3.39 1.93
N LEU A 185 -16.09 -3.53 1.53
CA LEU A 185 -16.53 -3.10 0.21
C LEU A 185 -16.51 -1.56 0.13
N PHE A 186 -15.66 -1.04 -0.74
CA PHE A 186 -15.50 0.38 -0.98
C PHE A 186 -15.47 0.64 -2.49
N PRO A 187 -16.62 0.83 -3.13
CA PRO A 187 -16.69 1.08 -4.56
C PRO A 187 -15.94 2.36 -4.95
N PRO A 188 -15.29 2.37 -6.13
CA PRO A 188 -14.57 3.54 -6.58
C PRO A 188 -15.54 4.70 -6.82
N ALA A 189 -15.13 5.90 -6.42
CA ALA A 189 -15.85 7.13 -6.72
C ALA A 189 -15.42 7.67 -8.10
N GLY A 190 -16.31 8.41 -8.73
CA GLY A 190 -15.98 9.19 -9.93
C GLY A 190 -15.20 10.45 -9.58
N MET A 191 -14.42 10.93 -10.53
CA MET A 191 -13.73 12.22 -10.44
C MET A 191 -14.56 13.31 -11.12
N GLU A 192 -14.61 14.48 -10.51
CA GLU A 192 -15.09 15.68 -11.21
C GLU A 192 -14.00 16.11 -12.20
N THR A 193 -14.27 16.01 -13.48
CA THR A 193 -13.33 16.44 -14.53
C THR A 193 -13.54 17.88 -14.83
N GLY A 194 -13.95 18.78 -14.21
CA GLY A 194 -14.04 20.24 -14.42
C GLY A 194 -14.03 20.77 -15.86
N GLU A 195 -13.98 19.90 -16.85
CA GLU A 195 -13.94 20.22 -18.26
C GLU A 195 -15.35 20.13 -18.86
N ASP A 196 -15.77 21.21 -19.48
CA ASP A 196 -16.92 21.25 -20.36
C ASP A 196 -16.75 20.25 -21.51
N PHE A 197 -17.83 19.69 -21.93
CA PHE A 197 -17.98 18.63 -22.90
C PHE A 197 -17.01 18.75 -24.09
N ILE A 198 -16.03 17.85 -24.15
CA ILE A 198 -15.24 17.62 -25.37
C ILE A 198 -16.13 16.88 -26.36
N GLU A 199 -16.16 17.34 -27.62
CA GLU A 199 -16.87 16.66 -28.69
C GLU A 199 -16.46 15.19 -28.78
N ARG A 200 -17.43 14.29 -28.67
CA ARG A 200 -17.15 12.85 -28.74
C ARG A 200 -16.82 12.47 -30.17
N ILE A 201 -15.59 12.05 -30.42
CA ILE A 201 -15.12 11.60 -31.74
C ILE A 201 -15.31 10.11 -31.97
N TYR A 202 -15.65 9.35 -30.92
CA TYR A 202 -15.89 7.90 -30.99
C TYR A 202 -17.21 7.56 -30.29
N ASP A 203 -17.99 6.68 -30.91
CA ASP A 203 -19.23 6.16 -30.30
C ASP A 203 -18.93 5.20 -29.15
N LEU A 204 -17.83 4.45 -29.26
CA LEU A 204 -17.36 3.49 -28.28
C LEU A 204 -15.83 3.52 -28.20
N THR A 205 -15.30 3.63 -27.01
CA THR A 205 -13.86 3.55 -26.75
C THR A 205 -13.59 2.45 -25.74
N PHE A 206 -12.67 1.53 -26.08
CA PHE A 206 -12.09 0.58 -25.14
C PHE A 206 -10.68 1.04 -24.77
N VAL A 207 -10.45 1.24 -23.49
CA VAL A 207 -9.14 1.60 -22.95
C VAL A 207 -8.63 0.41 -22.16
N GLY A 208 -7.51 -0.17 -22.57
CA GLY A 208 -6.91 -1.32 -21.91
C GLY A 208 -5.68 -1.83 -22.62
N THR A 209 -4.97 -2.75 -21.98
CA THR A 209 -3.81 -3.42 -22.55
C THR A 209 -4.27 -4.73 -23.19
N TYR A 210 -3.95 -4.91 -24.48
CA TYR A 210 -4.14 -6.20 -25.14
C TYR A 210 -3.02 -7.15 -24.72
N GLY A 211 -3.33 -8.10 -23.84
CA GLY A 211 -2.43 -9.20 -23.50
C GLY A 211 -2.74 -10.43 -24.34
N GLY A 212 -1.77 -10.87 -25.16
CA GLY A 212 -1.91 -12.13 -25.92
C GLY A 212 -2.07 -13.32 -24.95
N TYR A 213 -3.16 -14.08 -25.06
CA TYR A 213 -3.45 -15.25 -24.21
C TYR A 213 -2.50 -16.42 -24.44
N GLU A 214 -1.70 -16.38 -25.49
CA GLU A 214 -0.80 -17.47 -25.88
C GLU A 214 0.29 -17.73 -24.84
N MET A 215 0.87 -16.70 -24.26
CA MET A 215 1.85 -16.83 -23.18
C MET A 215 1.26 -17.52 -21.95
N GLN A 216 0.04 -17.16 -21.58
CA GLN A 216 -0.67 -17.77 -20.44
C GLN A 216 -0.99 -19.25 -20.71
N LEU A 217 -1.39 -19.60 -21.94
CA LEU A 217 -1.60 -20.99 -22.32
C LEU A 217 -0.31 -21.80 -22.33
N GLN A 218 0.80 -21.20 -22.76
CA GLN A 218 2.10 -21.85 -22.71
C GLN A 218 2.51 -22.06 -21.24
N TRP A 219 2.41 -21.04 -20.42
CA TRP A 219 2.69 -21.15 -18.99
C TRP A 219 1.88 -22.26 -18.31
N ILE A 220 0.57 -22.38 -18.61
CA ILE A 220 -0.28 -23.48 -18.12
C ILE A 220 0.26 -24.85 -18.57
N ARG A 221 0.74 -24.98 -19.81
CA ARG A 221 1.29 -26.24 -20.32
C ARG A 221 2.57 -26.69 -19.62
N GLU A 222 3.34 -25.72 -19.13
CA GLU A 222 4.60 -25.94 -18.42
C GLU A 222 4.39 -26.27 -16.92
N GLN A 223 3.18 -26.09 -16.40
CA GLN A 223 2.89 -26.40 -14.99
C GLN A 223 2.83 -27.90 -14.72
N GLU A 224 2.99 -28.26 -13.45
CA GLU A 224 2.80 -29.63 -12.95
C GLU A 224 1.40 -30.16 -13.30
N ARG A 225 1.30 -31.47 -13.46
CA ARG A 225 0.07 -32.14 -13.92
C ARG A 225 -1.19 -31.73 -13.14
N PRO A 226 -1.19 -31.64 -11.79
CA PRO A 226 -2.39 -31.23 -11.03
C PRO A 226 -2.85 -29.80 -11.39
N LEU A 227 -1.92 -28.84 -11.42
CA LEU A 227 -2.23 -27.44 -11.77
C LEU A 227 -2.71 -27.31 -13.21
N ARG A 228 -2.04 -27.96 -14.15
CA ARG A 228 -2.44 -27.99 -15.54
C ARG A 228 -3.85 -28.60 -15.73
N PHE A 229 -4.16 -29.65 -15.01
CA PHE A 229 -5.49 -30.25 -15.03
C PHE A 229 -6.54 -29.25 -14.51
N LEU A 230 -6.31 -28.63 -13.37
CA LEU A 230 -7.24 -27.66 -12.77
C LEU A 230 -7.44 -26.43 -13.67
N ALA A 231 -6.37 -25.88 -14.24
CA ALA A 231 -6.44 -24.75 -15.17
C ALA A 231 -7.28 -25.09 -16.41
N ASN A 232 -7.07 -26.27 -17.00
CA ASN A 232 -7.87 -26.71 -18.16
C ASN A 232 -9.35 -26.89 -17.78
N ARG A 233 -9.66 -27.36 -16.58
CA ARG A 233 -11.04 -27.48 -16.11
C ARG A 233 -11.70 -26.13 -15.88
N PHE A 234 -10.99 -25.18 -15.31
CA PHE A 234 -11.42 -23.80 -15.20
C PHE A 234 -11.75 -23.20 -16.58
N LEU A 235 -10.87 -23.33 -17.56
CA LEU A 235 -11.13 -22.86 -18.93
C LEU A 235 -12.37 -23.52 -19.58
N LEU A 236 -12.62 -24.79 -19.28
CA LEU A 236 -13.84 -25.48 -19.75
C LEU A 236 -15.10 -24.92 -19.08
N VAL A 237 -15.05 -24.61 -17.78
CA VAL A 237 -16.16 -23.96 -17.08
C VAL A 237 -16.44 -22.58 -17.67
N MET A 238 -15.41 -21.76 -17.89
CA MET A 238 -15.53 -20.44 -18.54
C MET A 238 -16.21 -20.54 -19.91
N ARG A 239 -15.79 -21.49 -20.74
CA ARG A 239 -16.38 -21.71 -22.07
C ARG A 239 -17.83 -22.19 -22.00
N LYS A 240 -18.14 -23.05 -21.03
CA LYS A 240 -19.51 -23.61 -20.87
C LYS A 240 -20.48 -22.58 -20.31
N TYR A 241 -20.01 -21.66 -19.50
CA TYR A 241 -20.82 -20.66 -18.80
C TYR A 241 -20.24 -19.26 -19.03
N PRO A 242 -20.39 -18.67 -20.23
CA PRO A 242 -19.76 -17.42 -20.62
C PRO A 242 -20.26 -16.20 -19.82
N ASN A 243 -21.37 -16.36 -19.09
CA ASN A 243 -21.94 -15.30 -18.24
C ASN A 243 -21.38 -15.31 -16.81
N LEU A 244 -20.54 -16.28 -16.44
CA LEU A 244 -19.88 -16.28 -15.15
C LEU A 244 -18.66 -15.34 -15.19
N THR A 245 -18.43 -14.66 -14.06
CA THR A 245 -17.15 -14.01 -13.84
C THR A 245 -16.04 -15.07 -13.70
N ALA A 246 -14.79 -14.66 -13.91
CA ALA A 246 -13.64 -15.57 -13.77
C ALA A 246 -13.59 -16.19 -12.36
N GLU A 247 -13.84 -15.38 -11.31
CA GLU A 247 -13.88 -15.83 -9.93
C GLU A 247 -15.00 -16.86 -9.68
N ALA A 248 -16.20 -16.59 -10.17
CA ALA A 248 -17.32 -17.52 -10.04
C ALA A 248 -17.06 -18.85 -10.76
N ALA A 249 -16.44 -18.79 -11.94
CA ALA A 249 -16.00 -19.98 -12.68
C ALA A 249 -14.89 -20.75 -11.92
N PHE A 250 -13.95 -20.01 -11.33
CA PHE A 250 -12.89 -20.59 -10.52
C PHE A 250 -13.43 -21.28 -9.27
N PHE A 251 -14.29 -20.61 -8.50
CA PHE A 251 -14.96 -21.20 -7.34
C PHE A 251 -15.76 -22.47 -7.71
N ARG A 252 -16.54 -22.40 -8.79
CA ARG A 252 -17.28 -23.54 -9.28
C ARG A 252 -16.37 -24.72 -9.67
N THR A 253 -15.19 -24.42 -10.20
CA THR A 253 -14.19 -25.44 -10.52
C THR A 253 -13.64 -26.09 -9.28
N LEU A 254 -13.27 -25.32 -8.25
CA LEU A 254 -12.77 -25.83 -6.98
C LEU A 254 -13.82 -26.68 -6.26
N GLU A 255 -15.04 -26.18 -6.13
CA GLU A 255 -16.14 -26.90 -5.50
C GLU A 255 -16.44 -28.26 -6.17
N HIS A 256 -16.37 -28.31 -7.51
CA HIS A 256 -16.58 -29.55 -8.24
C HIS A 256 -15.53 -30.63 -7.90
N TYR A 257 -14.33 -30.23 -7.52
CA TYR A 257 -13.23 -31.14 -7.16
C TYR A 257 -13.01 -31.24 -5.64
N GLY A 258 -13.86 -30.63 -4.84
CA GLY A 258 -13.80 -30.72 -3.37
C GLY A 258 -12.58 -29.98 -2.77
N ILE A 259 -12.12 -28.90 -3.42
CA ILE A 259 -10.97 -28.07 -3.02
C ILE A 259 -11.49 -26.78 -2.39
#